data_7b57725773f568dac14b47fd441281b9
#
_entry.id   7b57725773f568dac14b47fd441281b9
#
_cell.length_a   1.000
_cell.length_b   1.000
_cell.length_c   1.000
_cell.angle_alpha   90.00
_cell.angle_beta   90.00
_cell.angle_gamma   90.00
#
_symmetry.space_group_name_H-M   'P 1'
#
loop_
_entity.id
_entity.type
_entity.pdbx_description
1 polymer ?
#
loop_
_entity_poly.entity_id
_entity_poly.type
_entity_poly.pdbx_seq_one_letter_code
_entity_poly.pdbx_strand_id
1 'polypeptide(L)'
;KELCPYLSRLLKYGDATGPITLKSNSNYNTSIVEPTTPTRILMNFDRTCNYKCPSCRVDLIVEDSNGIKRIEKTIEEIDTYYSPNVKTLYITGSGDPFVSVGFRNYLRNFNPTKYPKLTRIHFHTNASMWTKKMWDSMPNVHKYVTTCEISIDAGTRDTYENKTRLGGKWDTLINNLNFISTIKTLQWVKTSFVVQDSNYMEMETFYNLMYS
;
A
#
# COMPACT_ATOMS: atom_id res chain seq x y z
N LYS A 1 15.83 -2.79 -27.29
CA LYS A 1 15.12 -2.48 -26.02
C LYS A 1 16.20 -2.18 -25.00
N GLU A 2 16.37 -0.92 -24.63
CA GLU A 2 17.31 -0.53 -23.59
C GLU A 2 16.80 -1.07 -22.24
N LEU A 3 17.69 -1.79 -21.56
CA LEU A 3 17.44 -2.25 -20.19
C LEU A 3 17.40 -1.02 -19.26
N CYS A 4 16.50 -1.06 -18.28
CA CYS A 4 16.43 -0.05 -17.23
C CYS A 4 17.85 0.29 -16.72
N PRO A 5 18.24 1.58 -16.62
CA PRO A 5 19.60 1.98 -16.22
C PRO A 5 20.08 1.36 -14.90
N TYR A 6 19.15 0.99 -14.04
CA TYR A 6 19.43 0.30 -12.77
C TYR A 6 19.85 -1.16 -13.00
N LEU A 7 19.16 -1.87 -13.90
CA LEU A 7 19.51 -3.24 -14.30
C LEU A 7 20.83 -3.30 -15.08
N SER A 8 21.10 -2.32 -15.93
CA SER A 8 22.39 -2.25 -16.65
C SER A 8 23.58 -2.00 -15.72
N ARG A 9 23.37 -1.26 -14.60
CA ARG A 9 24.40 -1.11 -13.56
C ARG A 9 24.61 -2.39 -12.77
N LEU A 10 23.56 -3.12 -12.40
CA LEU A 10 23.66 -4.41 -11.71
C LEU A 10 24.40 -5.46 -12.59
N LEU A 11 24.08 -5.51 -13.89
CA LEU A 11 24.73 -6.40 -14.83
C LEU A 11 26.20 -6.03 -15.13
N LYS A 12 26.57 -4.77 -14.97
CA LYS A 12 27.92 -4.27 -15.20
C LYS A 12 28.84 -4.49 -14.00
N TYR A 13 28.31 -4.65 -12.78
CA TYR A 13 29.07 -4.74 -11.53
C TYR A 13 28.78 -6.00 -10.71
N GLY A 14 27.90 -6.88 -11.17
CA GLY A 14 27.55 -8.14 -10.50
C GLY A 14 27.43 -9.28 -11.49
N ASP A 15 28.06 -10.39 -11.17
CA ASP A 15 27.85 -11.64 -11.90
C ASP A 15 26.41 -12.13 -11.62
N ALA A 16 25.56 -12.19 -12.65
CA ALA A 16 24.14 -12.50 -12.55
C ALA A 16 23.85 -13.98 -12.17
N THR A 17 24.86 -14.77 -11.87
CA THR A 17 24.76 -16.22 -11.62
C THR A 17 25.18 -16.65 -10.21
N GLY A 18 25.64 -15.73 -9.37
CA GLY A 18 26.03 -16.02 -7.99
C GLY A 18 25.20 -15.30 -6.94
N PRO A 19 25.25 -15.70 -5.67
CA PRO A 19 24.66 -14.92 -4.59
C PRO A 19 25.29 -13.52 -4.64
N ILE A 20 24.45 -12.49 -4.53
CA ILE A 20 24.88 -11.08 -4.54
C ILE A 20 25.87 -10.90 -3.37
N THR A 21 27.14 -11.06 -3.64
CA THR A 21 28.19 -10.70 -2.69
C THR A 21 28.36 -9.20 -2.82
N LEU A 22 27.72 -8.45 -1.95
CA LEU A 22 28.05 -7.05 -1.74
C LEU A 22 29.54 -7.02 -1.34
N LYS A 23 30.43 -6.67 -2.27
CA LYS A 23 31.79 -6.29 -1.89
C LYS A 23 31.66 -5.06 -1.00
N SER A 24 31.72 -5.27 0.30
CA SER A 24 31.80 -4.20 1.26
C SER A 24 33.04 -3.37 0.94
N ASN A 25 32.86 -2.10 0.64
CA ASN A 25 33.94 -1.15 0.83
C ASN A 25 34.34 -1.27 2.31
N SER A 26 35.59 -1.53 2.57
CA SER A 26 36.22 -2.01 3.79
C SER A 26 36.14 -1.12 5.02
N ASN A 27 35.16 -0.25 5.14
CA ASN A 27 34.95 0.62 6.30
C ASN A 27 33.64 0.37 7.05
N TYR A 28 32.83 -0.61 6.63
CA TYR A 28 31.74 -1.07 7.48
C TYR A 28 32.26 -2.16 8.39
N ASN A 29 32.38 -1.83 9.66
CA ASN A 29 32.66 -2.77 10.73
C ASN A 29 31.54 -3.83 10.70
N THR A 30 31.80 -4.97 10.06
CA THR A 30 30.91 -6.13 10.07
C THR A 30 31.02 -6.85 11.42
N SER A 31 30.77 -6.14 12.50
CA SER A 31 30.27 -6.80 13.71
C SER A 31 29.00 -7.53 13.25
N ILE A 32 28.94 -8.82 13.48
CA ILE A 32 27.77 -9.67 13.26
C ILE A 32 26.60 -8.93 13.94
N VAL A 33 25.84 -8.20 13.13
CA VAL A 33 24.59 -7.58 13.62
C VAL A 33 23.69 -8.78 13.85
N GLU A 34 23.45 -9.10 15.12
CA GLU A 34 22.40 -10.04 15.49
C GLU A 34 21.18 -9.72 14.62
N PRO A 35 20.52 -10.71 13.99
CA PRO A 35 19.41 -10.47 13.09
C PRO A 35 18.33 -9.73 13.86
N THR A 36 18.31 -8.42 13.70
CA THR A 36 17.31 -7.57 14.36
C THR A 36 15.98 -7.85 13.72
N THR A 37 15.01 -8.26 14.52
CA THR A 37 13.63 -8.43 14.05
C THR A 37 13.12 -7.12 13.45
N PRO A 38 12.40 -7.16 12.32
CA PRO A 38 11.96 -5.97 11.64
C PRO A 38 11.05 -5.11 12.52
N THR A 39 11.32 -3.82 12.55
CA THR A 39 10.43 -2.84 13.22
C THR A 39 9.39 -2.26 12.27
N ARG A 40 9.54 -2.51 10.97
CA ARG A 40 8.64 -2.06 9.91
C ARG A 40 8.37 -3.21 8.96
N ILE A 41 7.09 -3.47 8.67
CA ILE A 41 6.67 -4.49 7.72
C ILE A 41 5.83 -3.84 6.62
N LEU A 42 6.19 -4.14 5.38
CA LEU A 42 5.44 -3.74 4.19
C LEU A 42 4.67 -4.96 3.68
N MET A 43 3.35 -4.92 3.85
CA MET A 43 2.44 -6.01 3.49
C MET A 43 1.88 -5.76 2.09
N ASN A 44 2.65 -6.11 1.05
CA ASN A 44 2.31 -5.88 -0.36
C ASN A 44 2.15 -7.18 -1.18
N PHE A 45 1.87 -8.28 -0.52
CA PHE A 45 1.82 -9.62 -1.12
C PHE A 45 0.44 -10.01 -1.67
N ASP A 46 -0.59 -9.17 -1.55
CA ASP A 46 -1.90 -9.35 -2.17
C ASP A 46 -2.09 -8.36 -3.33
N ARG A 47 -2.42 -8.88 -4.50
CA ARG A 47 -2.62 -8.10 -5.73
C ARG A 47 -4.08 -7.78 -6.01
N THR A 48 -5.01 -8.22 -5.16
CA THR A 48 -6.46 -8.00 -5.33
C THR A 48 -6.78 -6.51 -5.36
N CYS A 49 -7.45 -6.07 -6.39
CA CYS A 49 -7.94 -4.71 -6.56
C CYS A 49 -9.20 -4.69 -7.40
N ASN A 50 -10.08 -3.75 -7.15
CA ASN A 50 -11.32 -3.54 -7.92
C ASN A 50 -11.14 -2.55 -9.07
N TYR A 51 -9.93 -2.03 -9.31
CA TYR A 51 -9.61 -1.14 -10.41
C TYR A 51 -8.64 -1.78 -11.42
N LYS A 52 -8.75 -1.33 -12.66
CA LYS A 52 -7.89 -1.69 -13.78
C LYS A 52 -7.18 -0.44 -14.31
N CYS A 53 -6.35 0.18 -13.47
CA CYS A 53 -5.65 1.41 -13.81
C CYS A 53 -4.58 1.15 -14.88
N PRO A 54 -4.55 1.91 -16.01
CA PRO A 54 -3.58 1.70 -17.07
C PRO A 54 -2.12 1.82 -16.61
N SER A 55 -1.84 2.67 -15.63
CA SER A 55 -0.51 2.84 -15.03
C SER A 55 -0.06 1.67 -14.15
N CYS A 56 -0.97 0.76 -13.79
CA CYS A 56 -0.71 -0.29 -12.79
C CYS A 56 -0.84 -1.70 -13.36
N ARG A 57 -1.91 -2.00 -14.12
CA ARG A 57 -2.24 -3.36 -14.54
C ARG A 57 -3.08 -3.41 -15.82
N VAL A 58 -2.90 -4.49 -16.56
CA VAL A 58 -3.68 -4.75 -17.79
C VAL A 58 -5.04 -5.35 -17.48
N ASP A 59 -5.11 -6.23 -16.47
CA ASP A 59 -6.32 -6.97 -16.10
C ASP A 59 -6.73 -6.77 -14.65
N LEU A 60 -8.02 -6.97 -14.38
CA LEU A 60 -8.53 -7.03 -13.02
C LEU A 60 -7.96 -8.26 -12.31
N ILE A 61 -7.37 -8.06 -11.14
CA ILE A 61 -6.76 -9.15 -10.36
C ILE A 61 -7.58 -9.32 -9.08
N VAL A 62 -8.10 -10.54 -8.92
CA VAL A 62 -8.78 -10.98 -7.70
C VAL A 62 -8.22 -12.34 -7.33
N GLU A 63 -7.73 -12.47 -6.12
CA GLU A 63 -7.22 -13.76 -5.63
C GLU A 63 -8.35 -14.76 -5.45
N ASP A 64 -8.08 -16.00 -5.86
CA ASP A 64 -8.96 -17.13 -5.62
C ASP A 64 -8.88 -17.64 -4.16
N SER A 65 -9.61 -18.69 -3.83
CA SER A 65 -9.61 -19.26 -2.49
C SER A 65 -8.22 -19.75 -2.03
N ASN A 66 -7.38 -20.21 -2.94
CA ASN A 66 -6.01 -20.64 -2.63
C ASN A 66 -5.10 -19.43 -2.41
N GLY A 67 -5.27 -18.36 -3.20
CA GLY A 67 -4.60 -17.10 -3.02
C GLY A 67 -4.92 -16.48 -1.66
N ILE A 68 -6.20 -16.44 -1.29
CA ILE A 68 -6.65 -15.95 0.01
C ILE A 68 -5.99 -16.73 1.16
N LYS A 69 -5.97 -18.07 1.09
CA LYS A 69 -5.30 -18.91 2.10
C LYS A 69 -3.81 -18.63 2.22
N ARG A 70 -3.12 -18.39 1.09
CA ARG A 70 -1.68 -18.01 1.11
C ARG A 70 -1.48 -16.69 1.82
N ILE A 71 -2.34 -15.71 1.54
CA ILE A 71 -2.30 -14.39 2.18
C ILE A 71 -2.52 -14.51 3.68
N GLU A 72 -3.56 -15.23 4.10
CA GLU A 72 -3.88 -15.45 5.51
C GLU A 72 -2.74 -16.16 6.24
N LYS A 73 -2.13 -17.18 5.62
CA LYS A 73 -0.95 -17.87 6.16
C LYS A 73 0.24 -16.93 6.32
N THR A 74 0.52 -16.08 5.33
CA THR A 74 1.61 -15.09 5.42
C THR A 74 1.36 -14.09 6.56
N ILE A 75 0.12 -13.66 6.74
CA ILE A 75 -0.27 -12.79 7.86
C ILE A 75 -0.04 -13.51 9.20
N GLU A 76 -0.44 -14.77 9.30
CA GLU A 76 -0.23 -15.58 10.51
C GLU A 76 1.26 -15.73 10.85
N GLU A 77 2.11 -15.94 9.85
CA GLU A 77 3.56 -15.99 10.02
C GLU A 77 4.12 -14.64 10.51
N ILE A 78 3.64 -13.53 9.97
CA ILE A 78 4.00 -12.17 10.44
C ILE A 78 3.58 -11.98 11.90
N ASP A 79 2.35 -12.34 12.22
CA ASP A 79 1.80 -12.25 13.57
C ASP A 79 2.56 -13.10 14.57
N THR A 80 3.06 -14.26 14.15
CA THR A 80 3.72 -15.23 15.02
C THR A 80 5.19 -14.87 15.26
N TYR A 81 5.91 -14.53 14.20
CA TYR A 81 7.37 -14.44 14.29
C TYR A 81 7.91 -13.01 14.40
N TYR A 82 7.16 -12.01 13.90
CA TYR A 82 7.69 -10.64 13.77
C TYR A 82 6.96 -9.60 14.61
N SER A 83 5.68 -9.82 14.90
CA SER A 83 4.80 -8.84 15.54
C SER A 83 5.31 -8.19 16.82
N PRO A 84 6.07 -8.87 17.73
CA PRO A 84 6.46 -8.27 19.00
C PRO A 84 7.36 -7.03 18.88
N ASN A 85 8.10 -6.90 17.79
CA ASN A 85 9.03 -5.79 17.57
C ASN A 85 8.53 -4.77 16.53
N VAL A 86 7.41 -5.04 15.88
CA VAL A 86 6.87 -4.17 14.84
C VAL A 86 6.34 -2.88 15.43
N LYS A 87 6.85 -1.77 14.91
CA LYS A 87 6.39 -0.40 15.21
C LYS A 87 5.48 0.16 14.13
N THR A 88 5.64 -0.31 12.89
CA THR A 88 4.87 0.19 11.76
C THR A 88 4.47 -0.95 10.83
N LEU A 89 3.17 -1.02 10.51
CA LEU A 89 2.62 -1.84 9.44
C LEU A 89 2.22 -0.94 8.27
N TYR A 90 2.74 -1.24 7.09
CA TYR A 90 2.26 -0.66 5.82
C TYR A 90 1.40 -1.70 5.14
N ILE A 91 0.08 -1.48 5.12
CA ILE A 91 -0.87 -2.35 4.43
C ILE A 91 -1.19 -1.68 3.11
N THR A 92 -0.52 -2.16 2.06
CA THR A 92 -0.47 -1.44 0.80
C THR A 92 -0.21 -2.40 -0.35
N GLY A 93 -0.06 -1.84 -1.46
CA GLY A 93 0.61 -2.37 -2.36
C GLY A 93 0.45 -2.68 -3.73
N SER A 94 0.56 -3.90 -4.06
CA SER A 94 0.22 -4.37 -5.39
C SER A 94 -1.29 -4.53 -5.59
N GLY A 95 -2.10 -4.40 -4.54
CA GLY A 95 -3.57 -4.42 -4.55
C GLY A 95 -4.18 -3.26 -3.77
N ASP A 96 -5.38 -3.50 -3.23
CA ASP A 96 -6.07 -2.54 -2.36
C ASP A 96 -6.48 -3.22 -1.05
N PRO A 97 -6.12 -2.68 0.12
CA PRO A 97 -6.34 -3.33 1.40
C PRO A 97 -7.81 -3.54 1.75
N PHE A 98 -8.70 -2.69 1.25
CA PHE A 98 -10.13 -2.79 1.52
C PHE A 98 -10.89 -3.64 0.51
N VAL A 99 -10.24 -4.01 -0.61
CA VAL A 99 -10.77 -4.96 -1.59
C VAL A 99 -10.30 -6.38 -1.30
N SER A 100 -9.07 -6.54 -0.81
CA SER A 100 -8.52 -7.83 -0.39
C SER A 100 -9.36 -8.50 0.70
N VAL A 101 -9.76 -9.74 0.48
CA VAL A 101 -10.47 -10.54 1.50
C VAL A 101 -9.56 -10.83 2.68
N GLY A 102 -8.31 -11.23 2.41
CA GLY A 102 -7.33 -11.54 3.46
C GLY A 102 -7.03 -10.33 4.35
N PHE A 103 -6.77 -9.17 3.76
CA PHE A 103 -6.53 -7.96 4.56
C PHE A 103 -7.77 -7.48 5.31
N ARG A 104 -8.97 -7.56 4.72
CA ARG A 104 -10.20 -7.23 5.47
C ARG A 104 -10.42 -8.14 6.67
N ASN A 105 -10.20 -9.44 6.50
CA ASN A 105 -10.29 -10.40 7.60
C ASN A 105 -9.27 -10.07 8.70
N TYR A 106 -8.03 -9.81 8.31
CA TYR A 106 -6.98 -9.41 9.24
C TYR A 106 -7.33 -8.13 10.02
N LEU A 107 -7.76 -7.08 9.32
CA LEU A 107 -8.08 -5.79 9.95
C LEU A 107 -9.28 -5.88 10.90
N ARG A 108 -10.31 -6.65 10.55
CA ARG A 108 -11.47 -6.89 11.42
C ARG A 108 -11.13 -7.67 12.67
N ASN A 109 -10.23 -8.64 12.55
CA ASN A 109 -9.81 -9.52 13.63
C ASN A 109 -8.48 -9.08 14.26
N PHE A 110 -8.02 -7.87 13.98
CA PHE A 110 -6.74 -7.37 14.45
C PHE A 110 -6.61 -7.48 15.96
N ASN A 111 -5.57 -8.18 16.40
CA ASN A 111 -5.27 -8.34 17.82
C ASN A 111 -4.08 -7.47 18.24
N PRO A 112 -4.31 -6.32 18.87
CA PRO A 112 -3.24 -5.40 19.26
C PRO A 112 -2.29 -5.97 20.30
N THR A 113 -2.68 -7.01 21.04
CA THR A 113 -1.80 -7.62 22.07
C THR A 113 -0.61 -8.33 21.44
N LYS A 114 -0.73 -8.78 20.19
CA LYS A 114 0.39 -9.34 19.41
C LYS A 114 1.44 -8.28 19.04
N TYR A 115 1.06 -7.02 19.03
CA TYR A 115 1.86 -5.88 18.56
C TYR A 115 2.13 -4.85 19.67
N PRO A 116 2.83 -5.21 20.73
CA PRO A 116 3.00 -4.35 21.92
C PRO A 116 3.77 -3.04 21.63
N LYS A 117 4.55 -3.01 20.54
CA LYS A 117 5.33 -1.83 20.13
C LYS A 117 4.73 -1.08 18.95
N LEU A 118 3.54 -1.47 18.45
CA LEU A 118 2.93 -0.85 17.29
C LEU A 118 2.48 0.58 17.60
N THR A 119 2.94 1.50 16.78
CA THR A 119 2.58 2.91 16.86
C THR A 119 1.86 3.41 15.61
N ARG A 120 1.99 2.67 14.48
CA ARG A 120 1.45 3.12 13.20
C ARG A 120 0.97 1.96 12.34
N ILE A 121 -0.21 2.13 11.78
CA ILE A 121 -0.67 1.45 10.58
C ILE A 121 -0.81 2.51 9.48
N HIS A 122 -0.22 2.24 8.33
CA HIS A 122 -0.34 3.06 7.14
C HIS A 122 -1.12 2.31 6.07
N PHE A 123 -2.13 2.94 5.51
CA PHE A 123 -2.85 2.41 4.35
C PHE A 123 -2.41 3.09 3.07
N HIS A 124 -2.22 2.29 2.00
CA HIS A 124 -2.14 2.80 0.64
C HIS A 124 -3.31 2.20 -0.14
N THR A 125 -4.21 3.04 -0.64
CA THR A 125 -5.51 2.61 -1.16
C THR A 125 -6.02 3.53 -2.28
N ASN A 126 -6.94 3.02 -3.09
CA ASN A 126 -7.74 3.84 -4.00
C ASN A 126 -8.97 4.48 -3.31
N ALA A 127 -9.16 4.22 -2.03
CA ALA A 127 -10.22 4.69 -1.16
C ALA A 127 -11.65 4.27 -1.53
N SER A 128 -11.88 3.53 -2.63
CA SER A 128 -13.23 3.18 -3.08
C SER A 128 -14.03 2.38 -2.07
N MET A 129 -13.36 1.52 -1.32
CA MET A 129 -13.97 0.65 -0.31
C MET A 129 -13.71 1.13 1.13
N TRP A 130 -13.01 2.23 1.33
CA TRP A 130 -12.80 2.80 2.65
C TRP A 130 -14.02 3.65 3.08
N THR A 131 -15.13 2.98 3.29
CA THR A 131 -16.37 3.58 3.74
C THR A 131 -16.45 3.64 5.26
N LYS A 132 -17.38 4.45 5.81
CA LYS A 132 -17.68 4.44 7.24
C LYS A 132 -18.01 3.04 7.75
N LYS A 133 -18.81 2.26 7.01
CA LYS A 133 -19.15 0.88 7.36
C LYS A 133 -17.91 -0.01 7.45
N MET A 134 -16.96 0.13 6.52
CA MET A 134 -15.70 -0.60 6.55
C MET A 134 -14.89 -0.20 7.78
N TRP A 135 -14.74 1.09 8.02
CA TRP A 135 -14.03 1.62 9.20
C TRP A 135 -14.61 1.07 10.50
N ASP A 136 -15.92 1.21 10.70
CA ASP A 136 -16.62 0.74 11.90
C ASP A 136 -16.45 -0.78 12.13
N SER A 137 -16.21 -1.56 11.06
CA SER A 137 -16.02 -3.01 11.15
C SER A 137 -14.65 -3.44 11.67
N MET A 138 -13.69 -2.51 11.87
CA MET A 138 -12.32 -2.81 12.29
C MET A 138 -11.84 -1.92 13.47
N PRO A 139 -12.57 -1.88 14.59
CA PRO A 139 -12.33 -0.90 15.66
C PRO A 139 -10.95 -1.02 16.32
N ASN A 140 -10.35 -2.22 16.34
CA ASN A 140 -9.08 -2.47 17.00
C ASN A 140 -7.89 -1.82 16.31
N VAL A 141 -8.01 -1.41 15.03
CA VAL A 141 -6.93 -0.73 14.32
C VAL A 141 -7.02 0.80 14.42
N HIS A 142 -8.16 1.36 14.81
CA HIS A 142 -8.44 2.80 14.71
C HIS A 142 -7.32 3.66 15.32
N LYS A 143 -6.89 3.37 16.54
CA LYS A 143 -5.87 4.17 17.23
C LYS A 143 -4.48 4.10 16.58
N TYR A 144 -4.23 3.10 15.74
CA TYR A 144 -2.95 2.89 15.08
C TYR A 144 -2.93 3.44 13.64
N VAL A 145 -4.10 3.62 13.02
CA VAL A 145 -4.20 4.18 11.67
C VAL A 145 -3.97 5.69 11.76
N THR A 146 -2.71 6.08 11.58
CA THR A 146 -2.29 7.47 11.74
C THR A 146 -1.88 8.12 10.42
N THR A 147 -1.65 7.35 9.38
CA THR A 147 -1.25 7.86 8.07
C THR A 147 -1.87 7.05 6.94
N CYS A 148 -2.12 7.70 5.81
CA CYS A 148 -2.52 7.00 4.59
C CYS A 148 -2.01 7.70 3.34
N GLU A 149 -1.97 6.93 2.25
CA GLU A 149 -1.79 7.43 0.90
C GLU A 149 -2.98 7.01 0.05
N ILE A 150 -3.62 7.96 -0.62
CA ILE A 150 -4.79 7.75 -1.47
C ILE A 150 -4.42 8.05 -2.91
N SER A 151 -4.55 7.06 -3.76
CA SER A 151 -4.21 7.16 -5.18
C SER A 151 -5.40 7.68 -5.98
N ILE A 152 -5.28 8.86 -6.58
CA ILE A 152 -6.38 9.55 -7.29
C ILE A 152 -6.09 9.71 -8.79
N ASP A 153 -4.93 10.26 -9.16
CA ASP A 153 -4.44 10.43 -10.54
C ASP A 153 -5.37 11.22 -11.48
N ALA A 154 -6.24 12.06 -10.95
CA ALA A 154 -7.16 12.88 -11.75
C ALA A 154 -7.62 14.12 -11.00
N GLY A 155 -7.88 15.21 -11.71
CA GLY A 155 -8.54 16.41 -11.21
C GLY A 155 -10.01 16.49 -11.59
N THR A 156 -10.47 15.64 -12.50
CA THR A 156 -11.85 15.63 -13.02
C THR A 156 -12.45 14.23 -13.01
N ARG A 157 -13.79 14.18 -12.99
CA ARG A 157 -14.57 12.93 -13.10
C ARG A 157 -14.22 12.14 -14.34
N ASP A 158 -14.19 12.79 -15.50
CA ASP A 158 -13.96 12.13 -16.78
C ASP A 158 -12.59 11.43 -16.78
N THR A 159 -11.55 12.14 -16.38
CA THR A 159 -10.22 11.56 -16.32
C THR A 159 -10.13 10.44 -15.29
N TYR A 160 -10.76 10.59 -14.13
CA TYR A 160 -10.79 9.55 -13.10
C TYR A 160 -11.46 8.27 -13.60
N GLU A 161 -12.72 8.36 -14.06
CA GLU A 161 -13.53 7.19 -14.39
C GLU A 161 -13.12 6.53 -15.70
N ASN A 162 -12.70 7.33 -16.71
CA ASN A 162 -12.55 6.88 -18.10
C ASN A 162 -11.10 6.76 -18.56
N LYS A 163 -10.11 7.32 -17.81
CA LYS A 163 -8.71 7.35 -18.28
C LYS A 163 -7.74 6.75 -17.28
N THR A 164 -7.80 7.13 -16.00
CA THR A 164 -6.75 6.78 -15.04
C THR A 164 -7.14 5.71 -14.03
N ARG A 165 -8.38 5.74 -13.54
CA ARG A 165 -8.88 4.84 -12.48
C ARG A 165 -10.05 3.99 -12.97
N LEU A 166 -9.82 3.25 -14.06
CA LEU A 166 -10.86 2.43 -14.70
C LEU A 166 -11.50 1.46 -13.71
N GLY A 167 -12.83 1.54 -13.58
CA GLY A 167 -13.64 0.84 -12.56
C GLY A 167 -13.97 1.71 -11.35
N GLY A 168 -13.33 2.86 -11.20
CA GLY A 168 -13.63 3.85 -10.17
C GLY A 168 -14.93 4.59 -10.43
N LYS A 169 -15.49 5.17 -9.36
CA LYS A 169 -16.65 6.07 -9.40
C LYS A 169 -16.30 7.33 -8.64
N TRP A 170 -16.36 8.47 -9.34
CA TRP A 170 -15.97 9.76 -8.78
C TRP A 170 -16.75 10.13 -7.51
N ASP A 171 -18.07 9.96 -7.53
CA ASP A 171 -18.90 10.27 -6.37
C ASP A 171 -18.56 9.39 -5.16
N THR A 172 -18.24 8.12 -5.39
CA THR A 172 -17.78 7.22 -4.33
C THR A 172 -16.46 7.70 -3.75
N LEU A 173 -15.51 8.10 -4.59
CA LEU A 173 -14.24 8.66 -4.13
C LEU A 173 -14.48 9.89 -3.26
N ILE A 174 -15.21 10.89 -3.75
CA ILE A 174 -15.45 12.15 -3.03
C ILE A 174 -16.17 11.90 -1.70
N ASN A 175 -17.21 11.06 -1.69
CA ASN A 175 -17.91 10.69 -0.46
C ASN A 175 -17.00 10.03 0.57
N ASN A 176 -16.11 9.13 0.11
CA ASN A 176 -15.16 8.47 0.99
C ASN A 176 -14.04 9.42 1.46
N LEU A 177 -13.55 10.33 0.63
CA LEU A 177 -12.61 11.38 1.04
C LEU A 177 -13.21 12.27 2.13
N ASN A 178 -14.47 12.70 1.96
CA ASN A 178 -15.19 13.46 2.98
C ASN A 178 -15.31 12.69 4.29
N PHE A 179 -15.58 11.39 4.23
CA PHE A 179 -15.59 10.55 5.42
C PHE A 179 -14.19 10.44 6.03
N ILE A 180 -13.16 10.14 5.22
CA ILE A 180 -11.77 9.97 5.68
C ILE A 180 -11.26 11.23 6.37
N SER A 181 -11.62 12.43 5.89
CA SER A 181 -11.26 13.70 6.52
C SER A 181 -11.79 13.86 7.95
N THR A 182 -12.84 13.12 8.31
CA THR A 182 -13.40 13.12 9.69
C THR A 182 -12.67 12.19 10.66
N ILE A 183 -11.74 11.36 10.18
CA ILE A 183 -11.01 10.39 11.01
C ILE A 183 -9.92 11.10 11.81
N LYS A 184 -10.18 11.37 13.06
CA LYS A 184 -9.31 12.18 13.94
C LYS A 184 -7.94 11.54 14.25
N THR A 185 -7.77 10.24 14.05
CA THR A 185 -6.50 9.56 14.29
C THR A 185 -5.51 9.75 13.13
N LEU A 186 -5.98 10.13 11.96
CA LEU A 186 -5.13 10.44 10.82
C LEU A 186 -4.37 11.76 11.05
N GLN A 187 -3.07 11.66 11.20
CA GLN A 187 -2.15 12.78 11.36
C GLN A 187 -1.68 13.30 10.01
N TRP A 188 -1.69 12.43 9.02
CA TRP A 188 -1.19 12.74 7.69
C TRP A 188 -1.92 11.91 6.62
N VAL A 189 -2.44 12.62 5.63
CA VAL A 189 -3.08 12.05 4.44
C VAL A 189 -2.33 12.57 3.22
N LYS A 190 -1.77 11.64 2.46
CA LYS A 190 -1.16 11.93 1.16
C LYS A 190 -2.13 11.54 0.06
N THR A 191 -2.33 12.43 -0.88
CA THR A 191 -2.97 12.09 -2.17
C THR A 191 -1.90 11.98 -3.23
N SER A 192 -1.93 10.92 -4.03
CA SER A 192 -0.95 10.71 -5.10
C SER A 192 -1.54 10.93 -6.48
N PHE A 193 -0.70 11.43 -7.36
CA PHE A 193 -1.01 11.74 -8.75
C PHE A 193 0.13 11.23 -9.65
N VAL A 194 -0.05 10.08 -10.25
CA VAL A 194 0.89 9.54 -11.24
C VAL A 194 0.64 10.25 -12.56
N VAL A 195 1.61 11.03 -12.99
CA VAL A 195 1.52 11.80 -14.24
C VAL A 195 1.54 10.87 -15.44
N GLN A 196 0.56 11.05 -16.32
CA GLN A 196 0.36 10.30 -17.56
C GLN A 196 -0.06 11.27 -18.67
N ASP A 197 0.03 10.87 -19.93
CA ASP A 197 -0.43 11.69 -21.08
C ASP A 197 -1.90 12.07 -20.97
N SER A 198 -2.69 11.24 -20.29
CA SER A 198 -4.13 11.46 -20.13
C SER A 198 -4.52 12.42 -19.02
N ASN A 199 -3.60 12.81 -18.13
CA ASN A 199 -3.91 13.60 -16.93
C ASN A 199 -2.97 14.76 -16.63
N TYR A 200 -1.83 14.89 -17.31
CA TYR A 200 -0.80 15.88 -16.93
C TYR A 200 -1.32 17.34 -16.90
N MET A 201 -2.31 17.66 -17.71
CA MET A 201 -2.93 18.98 -17.73
C MET A 201 -3.85 19.26 -16.53
N GLU A 202 -4.16 18.25 -15.73
CA GLU A 202 -5.08 18.37 -14.59
C GLU A 202 -4.37 18.53 -13.23
N MET A 203 -3.04 18.68 -13.21
CA MET A 203 -2.29 18.79 -11.94
C MET A 203 -2.75 19.97 -11.07
N GLU A 204 -3.03 21.13 -11.67
CA GLU A 204 -3.55 22.28 -10.95
C GLU A 204 -4.98 22.04 -10.43
N THR A 205 -5.85 21.47 -11.27
CA THR A 205 -7.22 21.11 -10.88
C THR A 205 -7.22 20.11 -9.74
N PHE A 206 -6.35 19.10 -9.81
CA PHE A 206 -6.18 18.12 -8.75
C PHE A 206 -5.68 18.76 -7.45
N TYR A 207 -4.68 19.65 -7.54
CA TYR A 207 -4.17 20.36 -6.38
C TYR A 207 -5.30 21.15 -5.70
N ASN A 208 -6.04 21.96 -6.46
CA ASN A 208 -7.14 22.76 -5.93
C ASN A 208 -8.24 21.90 -5.30
N LEU A 209 -8.57 20.75 -5.91
CA LEU A 209 -9.54 19.78 -5.37
C LEU A 209 -9.11 19.21 -4.01
N MET A 210 -7.82 18.99 -3.80
CA MET A 210 -7.32 18.40 -2.55
C MET A 210 -7.17 19.42 -1.42
N TYR A 211 -7.17 20.71 -1.72
CA TYR A 211 -7.04 21.80 -0.74
C TYR A 211 -8.36 22.55 -0.50
N SER A 212 -9.43 22.20 -1.21
CA SER A 212 -10.78 22.75 -1.00
C SER A 212 -11.51 22.01 0.12
#